data_86d01daa85184483a4459e583bcedf7e
#
_entry.id   86d01daa85184483a4459e583bcedf7e
#
_cell.length_a   1.000
_cell.length_b   1.000
_cell.length_c   1.000
_cell.angle_alpha   90.00
_cell.angle_beta   90.00
_cell.angle_gamma   90.00
#
_symmetry.space_group_name_H-M   'P 1'
#
loop_
_entity.id
_entity.type
_entity.pdbx_description
1 polymer ?
#
loop_
_entity_poly.entity_id
_entity_poly.type
_entity_poly.pdbx_seq_one_letter_code
_entity_poly.pdbx_strand_id
1 'polypeptide(L)'
;MASGREIERKFLLGGVPAQLAFARREAIRQGYVALDGDTEVRVRITPRQCKLTIKHGRGSTRIEEELELERRQADALWELSEGRRVEKTRRRMRVDGVEVEVDEFSGPLDGLVVAEVEFDDEDAAMDFRPPSWFGREVTGEDGYGNRELSQHGLPGS
;
A
#
# COMPACT_ATOMS: atom_id res chain seq x y z
N MET A 1 19.04 1.25 -1.25
CA MET A 1 18.29 2.49 -1.19
C MET A 1 17.70 2.82 -2.54
N ALA A 2 16.44 2.61 -2.65
CA ALA A 2 15.78 2.89 -3.91
C ALA A 2 15.29 4.33 -3.91
N SER A 3 16.07 5.23 -4.43
CA SER A 3 15.60 6.56 -4.78
C SER A 3 14.96 6.53 -6.17
N GLY A 4 14.43 5.39 -6.58
CA GLY A 4 13.87 5.21 -7.88
C GLY A 4 12.44 5.71 -7.97
N ARG A 5 12.05 6.13 -9.16
CA ARG A 5 10.67 6.42 -9.50
C ARG A 5 9.89 5.11 -9.46
N GLU A 6 8.88 5.04 -8.61
CA GLU A 6 7.98 3.91 -8.59
C GLU A 6 6.95 4.06 -9.70
N ILE A 7 6.83 3.03 -10.52
CA ILE A 7 5.85 2.97 -11.61
C ILE A 7 4.88 1.86 -11.27
N GLU A 8 3.65 2.24 -10.93
CA GLU A 8 2.65 1.27 -10.50
C GLU A 8 1.29 1.57 -11.10
N ARG A 9 0.48 0.53 -11.20
CA ARG A 9 -0.94 0.68 -11.55
C ARG A 9 -1.76 0.01 -10.46
N LYS A 10 -2.89 0.60 -10.15
CA LYS A 10 -3.75 0.21 -9.04
C LYS A 10 -5.18 0.00 -9.52
N PHE A 11 -5.80 -1.09 -9.08
CA PHE A 11 -7.14 -1.49 -9.52
C PHE A 11 -8.00 -1.89 -8.32
N LEU A 12 -9.28 -1.56 -8.39
CA LEU A 12 -10.25 -2.06 -7.42
C LEU A 12 -10.65 -3.48 -7.81
N LEU A 13 -10.87 -4.33 -6.81
CA LEU A 13 -11.38 -5.68 -6.99
C LEU A 13 -12.71 -5.83 -6.26
N GLY A 14 -13.57 -6.70 -6.76
CA GLY A 14 -14.85 -7.00 -6.12
C GLY A 14 -14.72 -7.89 -4.89
N GLY A 15 -13.51 -8.36 -4.58
CA GLY A 15 -13.21 -9.23 -3.46
C GLY A 15 -11.89 -9.93 -3.70
N VAL A 16 -11.43 -10.73 -2.75
CA VAL A 16 -10.22 -11.53 -2.93
C VAL A 16 -10.51 -12.61 -3.98
N PRO A 17 -9.72 -12.68 -5.07
CA PRO A 17 -9.97 -13.67 -6.11
C PRO A 17 -9.79 -15.11 -5.59
N ALA A 18 -10.61 -16.01 -6.10
CA ALA A 18 -10.62 -17.40 -5.64
C ALA A 18 -9.25 -18.08 -5.77
N GLN A 19 -8.48 -17.75 -6.79
CA GLN A 19 -7.15 -18.29 -6.99
C GLN A 19 -6.15 -17.89 -5.91
N LEU A 20 -6.48 -16.91 -5.09
CA LEU A 20 -5.67 -16.47 -3.95
C LEU A 20 -6.14 -17.03 -2.60
N ALA A 21 -7.18 -17.86 -2.59
CA ALA A 21 -7.77 -18.37 -1.34
C ALA A 21 -6.75 -19.08 -0.44
N PHE A 22 -5.79 -19.77 -1.04
CA PHE A 22 -4.75 -20.51 -0.31
C PHE A 22 -3.37 -19.86 -0.41
N ALA A 23 -3.28 -18.67 -0.96
CA ALA A 23 -2.02 -17.95 -1.03
C ALA A 23 -1.56 -17.53 0.35
N ARG A 24 -0.25 -17.38 0.51
CA ARG A 24 0.33 -16.89 1.76
C ARG A 24 -0.20 -15.50 2.06
N ARG A 25 -0.59 -15.29 3.31
CA ARG A 25 -1.09 -14.02 3.80
C ARG A 25 -0.04 -13.31 4.64
N GLU A 26 0.04 -12.01 4.47
CA GLU A 26 0.87 -11.15 5.30
C GLU A 26 -0.01 -10.07 5.90
N ALA A 27 -0.11 -10.05 7.22
CA ALA A 27 -0.83 -8.98 7.91
C ALA A 27 0.05 -7.73 7.96
N ILE A 28 -0.49 -6.58 7.55
CA ILE A 28 0.21 -5.31 7.54
C ILE A 28 -0.60 -4.30 8.34
N ARG A 29 0.03 -3.71 9.35
CA ARG A 29 -0.49 -2.54 10.05
C ARG A 29 0.38 -1.35 9.69
N GLN A 30 -0.21 -0.27 9.25
CA GLN A 30 0.51 0.91 8.81
C GLN A 30 -0.12 2.14 9.41
N GLY A 31 0.67 2.93 10.10
CA GLY A 31 0.21 4.14 10.76
C GLY A 31 1.06 5.35 10.38
N TYR A 32 0.41 6.50 10.23
CA TYR A 32 1.11 7.75 9.93
C TYR A 32 1.32 8.49 11.24
N VAL A 33 2.57 8.51 11.68
CA VAL A 33 2.99 9.12 12.96
C VAL A 33 2.95 10.65 12.85
N ALA A 34 3.36 11.16 11.70
CA ALA A 34 3.36 12.61 11.44
C ALA A 34 3.13 12.87 9.96
N LEU A 35 2.36 13.91 9.68
CA LEU A 35 2.08 14.39 8.33
C LEU A 35 2.20 15.91 8.36
N ASP A 36 3.11 16.45 7.54
CA ASP A 36 3.31 17.89 7.46
C ASP A 36 3.64 18.25 6.01
N GLY A 37 2.64 18.76 5.29
CA GLY A 37 2.79 19.09 3.88
C GLY A 37 3.22 17.87 3.07
N ASP A 38 4.38 17.97 2.46
CA ASP A 38 4.94 16.91 1.63
C ASP A 38 5.78 15.89 2.42
N THR A 39 5.79 16.01 3.74
CA THR A 39 6.54 15.10 4.61
C THR A 39 5.59 14.13 5.29
N GLU A 40 5.89 12.84 5.19
CA GLU A 40 5.17 11.82 5.94
C GLU A 40 6.14 10.91 6.68
N VAL A 41 5.76 10.56 7.90
CA VAL A 41 6.49 9.60 8.74
C VAL A 41 5.55 8.45 9.05
N ARG A 42 5.92 7.27 8.62
CA ARG A 42 5.05 6.10 8.63
C ARG A 42 5.71 4.94 9.36
N VAL A 43 4.98 4.29 10.25
CA VAL A 43 5.38 3.02 10.84
C VAL A 43 4.63 1.89 10.14
N ARG A 44 5.36 0.84 9.76
CA ARG A 44 4.75 -0.37 9.20
C ARG A 44 5.16 -1.56 10.05
N ILE A 45 4.17 -2.34 10.48
CA ILE A 45 4.36 -3.51 11.33
C ILE A 45 3.84 -4.74 10.59
N THR A 46 4.71 -5.71 10.38
CA THR A 46 4.36 -7.02 9.85
C THR A 46 4.82 -8.09 10.82
N PRO A 47 4.41 -9.36 10.66
CA PRO A 47 4.90 -10.42 11.55
C PRO A 47 6.41 -10.61 11.51
N ARG A 48 7.05 -10.22 10.41
CA ARG A 48 8.49 -10.43 10.21
C ARG A 48 9.35 -9.26 10.61
N GLN A 49 8.86 -8.04 10.42
CA GLN A 49 9.68 -6.86 10.64
C GLN A 49 8.85 -5.62 10.89
N CYS A 50 9.47 -4.64 11.48
CA CYS A 50 8.90 -3.34 11.71
C CYS A 50 9.81 -2.29 11.07
N LYS A 51 9.21 -1.32 10.39
CA LYS A 51 9.96 -0.27 9.67
C LYS A 51 9.37 1.09 9.93
N LEU A 52 10.26 2.08 10.00
CA LEU A 52 9.88 3.49 9.93
C LEU A 52 10.28 3.99 8.55
N THR A 53 9.35 4.61 7.85
CA THR A 53 9.62 5.22 6.53
C THR A 53 9.35 6.71 6.62
N ILE A 54 10.31 7.50 6.17
CA ILE A 54 10.17 8.95 6.04
C ILE A 54 10.20 9.29 4.57
N LYS A 55 9.14 9.95 4.10
CA LYS A 55 9.06 10.42 2.71
C LYS A 55 8.88 11.93 2.71
N HIS A 56 9.61 12.60 1.81
CA HIS A 56 9.49 14.04 1.63
C HIS A 56 9.59 14.39 0.16
N GLY A 57 8.73 15.28 -0.30
CA GLY A 57 8.75 15.79 -1.65
C GLY A 57 7.68 15.18 -2.54
N ARG A 58 7.64 15.67 -3.78
CA ARG A 58 6.68 15.25 -4.80
C ARG A 58 7.35 14.79 -6.08
N GLY A 59 6.68 13.89 -6.79
CA GLY A 59 7.14 13.45 -8.11
C GLY A 59 8.49 12.75 -8.06
N SER A 60 9.35 13.10 -9.01
CA SER A 60 10.65 12.45 -9.18
C SER A 60 11.73 12.93 -8.20
N THR A 61 11.44 13.95 -7.38
CA THR A 61 12.39 14.50 -6.41
C THR A 61 12.07 14.09 -4.97
N ARG A 62 11.52 12.90 -4.78
CA ARG A 62 11.17 12.41 -3.46
C ARG A 62 12.40 11.87 -2.73
N ILE A 63 12.48 12.24 -1.46
CA ILE A 63 13.43 11.61 -0.52
C ILE A 63 12.68 10.52 0.21
N GLU A 64 13.27 9.34 0.29
CA GLU A 64 12.70 8.23 1.03
C GLU A 64 13.78 7.54 1.84
N GLU A 65 13.58 7.46 3.14
CA GLU A 65 14.48 6.77 4.06
C GLU A 65 13.69 5.73 4.83
N GLU A 66 14.26 4.52 4.95
CA GLU A 66 13.69 3.44 5.73
C GLU A 66 14.64 3.04 6.83
N LEU A 67 14.10 2.83 8.03
CA LEU A 67 14.84 2.36 9.20
C LEU A 67 14.14 1.14 9.77
N GLU A 68 14.90 0.11 10.10
CA GLU A 68 14.33 -1.01 10.83
C GLU A 68 14.11 -0.61 12.29
N LEU A 69 13.00 -1.08 12.84
CA LEU A 69 12.60 -0.82 14.22
C LEU A 69 12.54 -2.12 15.01
N GLU A 70 12.86 -2.03 16.29
CA GLU A 70 12.51 -3.08 17.23
C GLU A 70 11.00 -3.06 17.46
N ARG A 71 10.41 -4.21 17.79
CA ARG A 71 8.98 -4.31 18.05
C ARG A 71 8.50 -3.27 19.08
N ARG A 72 9.25 -3.08 20.15
CA ARG A 72 8.93 -2.11 21.20
C ARG A 72 8.83 -0.69 20.65
N GLN A 73 9.78 -0.32 19.77
CA GLN A 73 9.77 1.01 19.14
C GLN A 73 8.55 1.17 18.21
N ALA A 74 8.27 0.13 17.43
CA ALA A 74 7.15 0.15 16.53
C ALA A 74 5.80 0.27 17.28
N ASP A 75 5.66 -0.43 18.38
CA ASP A 75 4.43 -0.37 19.19
C ASP A 75 4.24 1.04 19.79
N ALA A 76 5.32 1.68 20.25
CA ALA A 76 5.25 3.05 20.75
C ALA A 76 4.83 4.04 19.67
N LEU A 77 5.39 3.89 18.45
CA LEU A 77 5.05 4.76 17.33
C LEU A 77 3.63 4.50 16.83
N TRP A 78 3.18 3.25 16.89
CA TRP A 78 1.80 2.89 16.53
C TRP A 78 0.79 3.66 17.37
N GLU A 79 1.06 3.82 18.67
CA GLU A 79 0.19 4.60 19.56
C GLU A 79 0.04 6.04 19.09
N LEU A 80 1.09 6.62 18.51
CA LEU A 80 1.08 8.00 18.02
C LEU A 80 0.34 8.15 16.69
N SER A 81 -0.04 7.07 16.05
CA SER A 81 -0.70 7.09 14.75
C SER A 81 -2.22 6.96 14.83
N GLU A 82 -2.80 7.03 16.01
CA GLU A 82 -4.26 6.89 16.19
C GLU A 82 -5.02 7.86 15.28
N GLY A 83 -6.03 7.35 14.59
CA GLY A 83 -6.82 8.13 13.64
C GLY A 83 -6.19 8.23 12.24
N ARG A 84 -5.00 7.66 12.05
CA ARG A 84 -4.29 7.70 10.77
C ARG A 84 -3.68 6.32 10.49
N ARG A 85 -4.52 5.30 10.47
CA ARG A 85 -4.09 3.90 10.35
C ARG A 85 -4.75 3.18 9.21
N VAL A 86 -4.01 2.23 8.64
CA VAL A 86 -4.51 1.27 7.67
C VAL A 86 -4.11 -0.12 8.15
N GLU A 87 -5.06 -1.04 8.17
CA GLU A 87 -4.80 -2.45 8.44
C GLU A 87 -5.29 -3.25 7.26
N LYS A 88 -4.44 -4.15 6.77
CA LYS A 88 -4.73 -4.92 5.57
C LYS A 88 -4.00 -6.26 5.60
N THR A 89 -4.52 -7.19 4.79
CA THR A 89 -3.89 -8.48 4.55
C THR A 89 -3.45 -8.52 3.10
N ARG A 90 -2.17 -8.74 2.87
CA ARG A 90 -1.57 -8.80 1.55
C ARG A 90 -1.37 -10.22 1.09
N ARG A 91 -1.74 -10.48 -0.16
CA ARG A 91 -1.46 -11.71 -0.86
C ARG A 91 -0.73 -11.37 -2.16
N ARG A 92 0.12 -12.26 -2.63
CA ARG A 92 0.87 -12.02 -3.87
C ARG A 92 0.61 -13.14 -4.87
N MET A 93 0.59 -12.78 -6.15
CA MET A 93 0.51 -13.73 -7.25
C MET A 93 1.24 -13.17 -8.46
N ARG A 94 1.48 -14.01 -9.45
CA ARG A 94 2.02 -13.55 -10.73
C ARG A 94 0.95 -13.67 -11.79
N VAL A 95 0.86 -12.64 -12.62
CA VAL A 95 -0.03 -12.56 -13.77
C VAL A 95 0.84 -12.21 -14.97
N ASP A 96 0.94 -13.10 -15.95
CA ASP A 96 1.77 -12.90 -17.15
C ASP A 96 3.21 -12.48 -16.80
N GLY A 97 3.78 -13.11 -15.79
CA GLY A 97 5.15 -12.84 -15.35
C GLY A 97 5.33 -11.61 -14.49
N VAL A 98 4.28 -10.86 -14.21
CA VAL A 98 4.33 -9.65 -13.40
C VAL A 98 3.76 -9.94 -12.01
N GLU A 99 4.44 -9.45 -10.97
CA GLU A 99 3.96 -9.63 -9.60
C GLU A 99 2.81 -8.69 -9.30
N VAL A 100 1.74 -9.26 -8.75
CA VAL A 100 0.56 -8.52 -8.33
C VAL A 100 0.41 -8.68 -6.83
N GLU A 101 0.26 -7.57 -6.13
CA GLU A 101 -0.06 -7.54 -4.71
C GLU A 101 -1.54 -7.24 -4.55
N VAL A 102 -2.25 -8.11 -3.83
CA VAL A 102 -3.68 -7.93 -3.55
C VAL A 102 -3.83 -7.65 -2.06
N ASP A 103 -4.30 -6.45 -1.75
CA ASP A 103 -4.51 -5.98 -0.38
C ASP A 103 -6.00 -5.99 -0.06
N GLU A 104 -6.36 -6.77 0.94
CA GLU A 104 -7.70 -6.81 1.51
C GLU A 104 -7.67 -5.99 2.79
N PHE A 105 -8.39 -4.88 2.81
CA PHE A 105 -8.41 -3.96 3.95
C PHE A 105 -9.40 -4.43 5.02
N SER A 106 -9.14 -4.06 6.25
CA SER A 106 -9.95 -4.40 7.40
C SER A 106 -10.28 -3.16 8.24
N GLY A 107 -11.10 -3.35 9.30
CA GLY A 107 -11.53 -2.26 10.15
C GLY A 107 -12.41 -1.27 9.42
N PRO A 108 -12.15 0.05 9.56
CA PRO A 108 -12.96 1.08 8.88
C PRO A 108 -12.93 1.00 7.36
N LEU A 109 -11.96 0.29 6.79
CA LEU A 109 -11.80 0.14 5.34
C LEU A 109 -12.28 -1.24 4.86
N ASP A 110 -12.99 -1.98 5.71
CA ASP A 110 -13.51 -3.29 5.37
C ASP A 110 -14.35 -3.24 4.08
N GLY A 111 -14.14 -4.23 3.22
CA GLY A 111 -14.79 -4.28 1.90
C GLY A 111 -13.93 -3.75 0.76
N LEU A 112 -12.87 -3.01 1.07
CA LEU A 112 -11.96 -2.52 0.04
C LEU A 112 -10.91 -3.60 -0.27
N VAL A 113 -10.79 -3.97 -1.54
CA VAL A 113 -9.76 -4.87 -2.03
C VAL A 113 -9.10 -4.21 -3.23
N VAL A 114 -7.78 -4.09 -3.18
CA VAL A 114 -6.99 -3.39 -4.19
C VAL A 114 -5.90 -4.29 -4.75
N ALA A 115 -5.77 -4.33 -6.06
CA ALA A 115 -4.63 -4.95 -6.71
C ALA A 115 -3.64 -3.87 -7.12
N GLU A 116 -2.38 -4.07 -6.81
CA GLU A 116 -1.30 -3.16 -7.15
C GLU A 116 -0.23 -3.90 -7.93
N VAL A 117 0.16 -3.34 -9.07
CA VAL A 117 1.16 -3.91 -9.95
C VAL A 117 2.28 -2.91 -10.12
N GLU A 118 3.51 -3.31 -9.83
CA GLU A 118 4.69 -2.47 -9.97
C GLU A 118 5.47 -2.88 -11.21
N PHE A 119 5.97 -1.90 -11.95
CA PHE A 119 6.67 -2.11 -13.22
C PHE A 119 8.06 -1.49 -13.19
N ASP A 120 8.97 -2.12 -13.96
CA ASP A 120 10.34 -1.64 -14.08
C ASP A 120 10.44 -0.35 -14.91
N ASP A 121 9.54 -0.19 -15.88
CA ASP A 121 9.51 0.97 -16.76
C ASP A 121 8.09 1.29 -17.22
N GLU A 122 7.94 2.46 -17.87
CA GLU A 122 6.63 2.92 -18.32
C GLU A 122 6.07 2.08 -19.47
N ASP A 123 6.94 1.53 -20.33
CA ASP A 123 6.48 0.69 -21.43
C ASP A 123 5.83 -0.59 -20.91
N ALA A 124 6.44 -1.21 -19.89
CA ALA A 124 5.86 -2.38 -19.25
C ALA A 124 4.50 -2.07 -18.61
N ALA A 125 4.38 -0.90 -17.98
CA ALA A 125 3.11 -0.46 -17.40
C ALA A 125 2.04 -0.24 -18.46
N MET A 126 2.40 0.35 -19.60
CA MET A 126 1.47 0.57 -20.71
C MET A 126 1.04 -0.73 -21.38
N ASP A 127 1.95 -1.69 -21.47
CA ASP A 127 1.70 -2.97 -22.14
C ASP A 127 0.90 -3.95 -21.26
N PHE A 128 0.85 -3.72 -19.96
CA PHE A 128 0.15 -4.61 -19.05
C PHE A 128 -1.35 -4.62 -19.35
N ARG A 129 -1.88 -5.82 -19.55
CA ARG A 129 -3.30 -6.05 -19.75
C ARG A 129 -3.93 -6.63 -18.50
N PRO A 130 -4.75 -5.86 -17.80
CA PRO A 130 -5.40 -6.35 -16.58
C PRO A 130 -6.24 -7.59 -16.88
N PRO A 131 -6.16 -8.61 -16.02
CA PRO A 131 -7.07 -9.76 -16.14
C PRO A 131 -8.52 -9.32 -15.99
N SER A 132 -9.45 -10.15 -16.50
CA SER A 132 -10.88 -9.84 -16.45
C SER A 132 -11.44 -9.67 -15.03
N TRP A 133 -10.74 -10.23 -14.02
CA TRP A 133 -11.17 -10.10 -12.62
C TRP A 133 -10.69 -8.82 -11.94
N PHE A 134 -9.86 -8.01 -12.59
CA PHE A 134 -9.57 -6.65 -12.13
C PHE A 134 -10.77 -5.77 -12.42
N GLY A 135 -11.11 -4.90 -11.48
CA GLY A 135 -12.13 -3.89 -11.66
C GLY A 135 -11.57 -2.56 -12.16
N ARG A 136 -12.19 -1.48 -11.74
CA ARG A 136 -11.83 -0.14 -12.20
C ARG A 136 -10.40 0.23 -11.80
N GLU A 137 -9.66 0.79 -12.74
CA GLU A 137 -8.34 1.32 -12.46
C GLU A 137 -8.46 2.65 -11.71
N VAL A 138 -7.70 2.77 -10.63
CA VAL A 138 -7.67 3.97 -9.78
C VAL A 138 -6.26 4.54 -9.63
N THR A 139 -5.38 4.22 -10.56
CA THR A 139 -4.00 4.71 -10.58
C THR A 139 -3.96 6.23 -10.49
N GLY A 140 -3.23 6.76 -9.51
CA GLY A 140 -3.10 8.20 -9.32
C GLY A 140 -4.36 8.92 -8.87
N GLU A 141 -5.44 8.18 -8.61
CA GLU A 141 -6.70 8.76 -8.20
C GLU A 141 -6.65 9.13 -6.71
N ASP A 142 -7.00 10.37 -6.40
CA ASP A 142 -7.04 10.83 -5.02
C ASP A 142 -8.03 10.01 -4.21
N GLY A 143 -7.65 9.71 -2.98
CA GLY A 143 -8.52 8.97 -2.06
C GLY A 143 -8.18 7.49 -1.94
N TYR A 144 -7.46 6.90 -2.89
CA TYR A 144 -7.07 5.48 -2.83
C TYR A 144 -5.63 5.24 -2.38
N GLY A 145 -4.87 6.29 -2.11
CA GLY A 145 -3.57 6.14 -1.47
C GLY A 145 -3.73 5.75 -0.01
N ASN A 146 -2.74 5.05 0.55
CA ASN A 146 -2.81 4.64 1.95
C ASN A 146 -2.93 5.82 2.91
N ARG A 147 -2.25 6.92 2.60
CA ARG A 147 -2.32 8.15 3.40
C ARG A 147 -3.75 8.69 3.45
N GLU A 148 -4.38 8.83 2.30
CA GLU A 148 -5.75 9.35 2.19
C GLU A 148 -6.75 8.39 2.84
N LEU A 149 -6.59 7.09 2.62
CA LEU A 149 -7.44 6.08 3.25
C LEU A 149 -7.32 6.13 4.77
N SER A 150 -6.11 6.34 5.29
CA SER A 150 -5.88 6.40 6.74
C SER A 150 -6.52 7.62 7.39
N GLN A 151 -6.65 8.73 6.65
CA GLN A 151 -7.19 9.99 7.16
C GLN A 151 -8.69 10.12 6.93
N HIS A 152 -9.19 9.65 5.79
CA HIS A 152 -10.54 9.96 5.32
C HIS A 152 -11.45 8.75 5.16
N GLY A 153 -10.93 7.55 5.32
CA GLY A 153 -11.72 6.34 5.12
C GLY A 153 -11.97 6.05 3.64
N LEU A 154 -13.01 5.26 3.38
CA LEU A 154 -13.36 4.87 2.02
C LEU A 154 -13.80 6.08 1.20
N PRO A 155 -13.29 6.24 -0.06
CA PRO A 155 -13.75 7.31 -0.92
C PRO A 155 -15.26 7.26 -1.16
N GLY A 156 -15.91 8.42 -1.12
CA GLY A 156 -17.34 8.52 -1.35
C GLY A 156 -18.22 8.17 -0.16
N SER A 157 -17.62 7.89 0.99
CA SER A 157 -18.37 7.63 2.22
C SER A 157 -18.54 8.87 3.07
#